data_76d3b3b4082d42efcdd9162680d6f528
#
_entry.id   76d3b3b4082d42efcdd9162680d6f528
#
_cell.length_a   1.000
_cell.length_b   1.000
_cell.length_c   1.000
_cell.angle_alpha   90.00
_cell.angle_beta   90.00
_cell.angle_gamma   90.00
#
_symmetry.space_group_name_H-M   'P 1'
#
loop_
_entity.id
_entity.type
_entity.pdbx_description
1 polymer ?
#
loop_
_entity_poly.entity_id
_entity_poly.type
_entity_poly.pdbx_seq_one_letter_code
_entity_poly.pdbx_strand_id
1 'polypeptide(L)'
;RSRGLGDVYKRKMYFVGDFDGHRFVCDTKPEVVKWLDWGKDHYATVCFSNTDSRIIAVPWMSNWQYANYTPIQQFRSANALPRELSLYTGEDKQLYLSAAPVKETENLRKDSKKLDDFTVNGEKRFETLFENNDGAFELELQLTSAGKEAGFELLNSLGEKVRIYLDAAEGRVVMDRAESGIVDFGKKVKPHDLDTEESYARYKEVTVNYKNDFALGTWAPINTAKGHKVQVFVDNGSVELFVDGGRIAMTNLVFPNEPYNSLRFYSEGGEMKNSKFRIYK
;
A
#
# COMPACT_ATOMS: atom_id res chain seq x y z
N ARG A 1 18.32 20.27 3.33
CA ARG A 1 17.03 20.82 2.87
C ARG A 1 15.97 19.79 3.23
N SER A 2 15.16 20.08 4.23
CA SER A 2 14.02 19.26 4.63
C SER A 2 13.04 19.22 3.46
N ARG A 3 12.90 18.07 2.81
CA ARG A 3 11.76 17.79 1.96
C ARG A 3 10.56 17.66 2.87
N GLY A 4 9.68 18.64 2.80
CA GLY A 4 8.34 18.74 3.33
C GLY A 4 8.02 17.93 4.59
N LEU A 5 7.96 18.57 5.74
CA LEU A 5 7.38 18.05 6.99
C LEU A 5 5.97 17.45 6.81
N GLY A 6 5.31 17.68 5.68
CA GLY A 6 4.00 17.12 5.35
C GLY A 6 3.96 15.61 5.18
N ASP A 7 5.03 14.95 4.76
CA ASP A 7 5.09 13.50 4.60
C ASP A 7 5.41 12.74 5.89
N VAL A 8 6.04 13.41 6.85
CA VAL A 8 6.48 12.80 8.12
C VAL A 8 5.29 12.42 9.01
N TYR A 9 4.16 13.12 8.92
CA TYR A 9 3.00 12.89 9.78
C TYR A 9 2.05 11.77 9.33
N LYS A 10 2.35 11.09 8.21
CA LYS A 10 1.37 10.21 7.54
C LYS A 10 1.76 8.75 7.44
N ARG A 11 2.95 8.38 7.91
CA ARG A 11 3.47 7.01 7.88
C ARG A 11 3.97 6.61 9.25
N LYS A 12 3.89 5.33 9.57
CA LYS A 12 4.37 4.81 10.86
C LYS A 12 5.88 4.58 10.78
N MET A 13 6.65 5.44 11.44
CA MET A 13 8.08 5.23 11.66
C MET A 13 8.30 4.27 12.82
N TYR A 14 9.42 3.55 12.78
CA TYR A 14 9.89 2.76 13.90
C TYR A 14 11.39 2.96 14.11
N PHE A 15 11.83 2.64 15.32
CA PHE A 15 13.22 2.67 15.72
C PHE A 15 13.60 1.29 16.25
N VAL A 16 14.82 0.86 15.98
CA VAL A 16 15.42 -0.37 16.54
C VAL A 16 16.56 0.05 17.44
N GLY A 17 16.70 -0.62 18.57
CA GLY A 17 17.73 -0.31 19.54
C GLY A 17 17.53 -1.04 20.85
N ASP A 18 18.40 -0.79 21.82
CA ASP A 18 18.40 -1.40 23.13
C ASP A 18 17.73 -0.51 24.18
N PHE A 19 17.00 -1.13 25.10
CA PHE A 19 16.39 -0.45 26.24
C PHE A 19 16.86 -1.12 27.54
N ASP A 20 17.55 -0.36 28.37
CA ASP A 20 18.15 -0.85 29.63
C ASP A 20 17.18 -0.76 30.83
N GLY A 21 15.92 -0.40 30.60
CA GLY A 21 14.93 -0.13 31.64
C GLY A 21 14.79 1.35 32.00
N HIS A 22 15.71 2.20 31.59
CA HIS A 22 15.72 3.65 31.83
C HIS A 22 15.89 4.45 30.56
N ARG A 23 16.71 3.98 29.64
CA ARG A 23 17.05 4.70 28.42
C ARG A 23 16.98 3.77 27.21
N PHE A 24 16.38 4.28 26.14
CA PHE A 24 16.44 3.65 24.81
C PHE A 24 17.64 4.23 24.03
N VAL A 25 18.48 3.34 23.50
CA VAL A 25 19.59 3.67 22.63
C VAL A 25 19.28 3.15 21.23
N CYS A 26 19.05 4.06 20.29
CA CYS A 26 18.74 3.70 18.91
C CYS A 26 20.00 3.23 18.17
N ASP A 27 19.90 2.16 17.39
CA ASP A 27 21.00 1.60 16.57
C ASP A 27 21.40 2.51 15.42
N THR A 28 20.52 3.43 15.03
CA THR A 28 20.72 4.32 13.89
C THR A 28 20.70 5.78 14.32
N LYS A 29 21.32 6.62 13.49
CA LYS A 29 21.28 8.07 13.68
C LYS A 29 19.85 8.61 13.52
N PRO A 30 19.48 9.74 14.16
CA PRO A 30 18.12 10.30 14.10
C PRO A 30 17.62 10.63 12.69
N GLU A 31 18.52 10.82 11.74
CA GLU A 31 18.19 11.15 10.35
C GLU A 31 17.77 9.91 9.54
N VAL A 32 18.04 8.70 10.04
CA VAL A 32 17.67 7.43 9.40
C VAL A 32 16.22 7.10 9.73
N VAL A 33 15.37 7.15 8.73
CA VAL A 33 13.95 6.86 8.87
C VAL A 33 13.65 5.46 8.36
N LYS A 34 13.03 4.64 9.21
CA LYS A 34 12.53 3.30 8.87
C LYS A 34 11.00 3.32 8.92
N TRP A 35 10.36 2.87 7.84
CA TRP A 35 8.92 2.85 7.71
C TRP A 35 8.35 1.45 7.89
N LEU A 36 7.32 1.31 8.72
CA LEU A 36 6.58 0.06 8.89
C LEU A 36 5.67 -0.22 7.70
N ASP A 37 5.15 0.83 7.08
CA ASP A 37 4.34 0.77 5.88
C ASP A 37 4.68 1.96 4.98
N TRP A 38 4.82 1.71 3.69
CA TRP A 38 5.17 2.69 2.66
C TRP A 38 3.95 3.24 1.92
N GLY A 39 2.74 2.69 2.22
CA GLY A 39 1.48 3.18 1.71
C GLY A 39 1.05 4.50 2.36
N LYS A 40 -0.04 5.03 1.89
CA LYS A 40 -0.61 6.30 2.37
C LYS A 40 -1.57 6.09 3.54
N ASP A 41 -2.24 4.95 3.62
CA ASP A 41 -3.37 4.70 4.49
C ASP A 41 -3.07 3.66 5.57
N HIS A 42 -2.00 3.89 6.31
CA HIS A 42 -1.58 3.07 7.44
C HIS A 42 -1.26 3.98 8.64
N TYR A 43 -2.09 3.94 9.68
CA TYR A 43 -1.93 4.81 10.83
C TYR A 43 -2.35 4.13 12.14
N ALA A 44 -2.02 4.76 13.28
CA ALA A 44 -2.43 4.38 14.63
C ALA A 44 -2.30 2.87 14.92
N THR A 45 -1.21 2.25 14.47
CA THR A 45 -0.96 0.83 14.68
C THR A 45 -0.89 0.48 16.16
N VAL A 46 -1.65 -0.51 16.56
CA VAL A 46 -1.61 -1.10 17.91
C VAL A 46 -1.28 -2.57 17.83
N CYS A 47 -0.61 -3.10 18.84
CA CYS A 47 -0.33 -4.52 18.95
C CYS A 47 -1.31 -5.18 19.92
N PHE A 48 -1.71 -6.41 19.60
CA PHE A 48 -2.45 -7.24 20.55
C PHE A 48 -1.55 -7.64 21.72
N SER A 49 -2.15 -7.73 22.91
CA SER A 49 -1.55 -8.39 24.05
C SER A 49 -1.92 -9.88 24.09
N ASN A 50 -1.15 -10.67 24.82
CA ASN A 50 -1.40 -12.11 25.03
C ASN A 50 -1.46 -12.93 23.73
N THR A 51 -0.53 -12.68 22.85
CA THR A 51 -0.35 -13.40 21.57
C THR A 51 0.82 -14.38 21.62
N ASP A 52 1.15 -14.88 22.80
CA ASP A 52 2.30 -15.74 23.09
C ASP A 52 3.62 -15.11 22.61
N SER A 53 4.35 -15.79 21.73
CA SER A 53 5.62 -15.29 21.18
C SER A 53 5.47 -14.42 19.94
N ARG A 54 4.24 -14.24 19.44
CA ARG A 54 3.96 -13.44 18.22
C ARG A 54 3.70 -11.98 18.57
N ILE A 55 4.15 -11.08 17.72
CA ILE A 55 3.79 -9.66 17.81
C ILE A 55 2.83 -9.37 16.65
N ILE A 56 1.55 -9.27 16.96
CA ILE A 56 0.50 -9.05 15.96
C ILE A 56 0.02 -7.61 16.07
N ALA A 57 0.14 -6.86 14.99
CA ALA A 57 -0.23 -5.47 14.89
C ALA A 57 -1.45 -5.29 13.98
N VAL A 58 -2.36 -4.39 14.36
CA VAL A 58 -3.51 -3.98 13.53
C VAL A 58 -3.46 -2.47 13.36
N PRO A 59 -3.32 -1.97 12.13
CA PRO A 59 -3.33 -0.54 11.84
C PRO A 59 -4.75 -0.05 11.48
N TRP A 60 -5.00 1.22 11.69
CA TRP A 60 -6.10 1.92 11.08
C TRP A 60 -5.80 2.20 9.60
N MET A 61 -6.68 1.72 8.71
CA MET A 61 -6.57 1.93 7.27
C MET A 61 -7.24 3.24 6.89
N SER A 62 -6.59 4.33 7.10
CA SER A 62 -7.03 5.66 6.63
C SER A 62 -5.93 6.70 6.79
N ASN A 63 -6.23 7.93 6.38
CA ASN A 63 -5.35 9.07 6.50
C ASN A 63 -6.13 10.31 6.93
N TRP A 64 -5.67 10.99 7.97
CA TRP A 64 -6.33 12.19 8.51
C TRP A 64 -6.52 13.32 7.51
N GLN A 65 -5.74 13.33 6.41
CA GLN A 65 -5.93 14.34 5.36
C GLN A 65 -7.34 14.30 4.76
N TYR A 66 -7.94 13.10 4.64
CA TYR A 66 -9.23 12.91 3.96
C TYR A 66 -10.17 11.89 4.64
N ALA A 67 -9.82 11.37 5.80
CA ALA A 67 -10.58 10.27 6.45
C ALA A 67 -12.08 10.54 6.57
N ASN A 68 -12.48 11.79 6.86
CA ASN A 68 -13.87 12.17 7.03
C ASN A 68 -14.63 12.39 5.72
N TYR A 69 -13.94 12.33 4.58
CA TYR A 69 -14.45 12.77 3.27
C TYR A 69 -14.27 11.72 2.18
N THR A 70 -13.83 10.52 2.55
CA THR A 70 -13.79 9.39 1.62
C THR A 70 -15.18 9.12 1.03
N PRO A 71 -15.27 8.71 -0.24
CA PRO A 71 -16.55 8.52 -0.93
C PRO A 71 -17.36 7.31 -0.46
N ILE A 72 -16.88 6.55 0.51
CA ILE A 72 -17.60 5.43 1.11
C ILE A 72 -18.76 5.97 1.97
N GLN A 73 -19.96 5.45 1.76
CA GLN A 73 -21.16 5.89 2.47
C GLN A 73 -21.59 4.93 3.59
N GLN A 74 -21.34 3.63 3.46
CA GLN A 74 -21.81 2.61 4.38
C GLN A 74 -21.05 2.59 5.71
N PHE A 75 -19.77 2.96 5.68
CA PHE A 75 -18.91 3.01 6.88
C PHE A 75 -17.82 4.07 6.70
N ARG A 76 -17.20 4.46 7.80
CA ARG A 76 -16.00 5.29 7.80
C ARG A 76 -14.95 4.64 8.65
N SER A 77 -13.77 4.48 8.06
CA SER A 77 -12.64 3.75 8.61
C SER A 77 -12.76 2.23 8.48
N ALA A 78 -11.63 1.63 8.20
CA ALA A 78 -11.41 0.19 8.21
C ALA A 78 -10.11 -0.10 8.96
N ASN A 79 -9.89 -1.34 9.34
CA ASN A 79 -8.58 -1.82 9.74
C ASN A 79 -7.90 -2.46 8.53
N ALA A 80 -6.59 -2.25 8.39
CA ALA A 80 -5.79 -3.03 7.47
C ALA A 80 -5.63 -4.47 8.00
N LEU A 81 -5.17 -5.36 7.17
CA LEU A 81 -4.91 -6.74 7.57
C LEU A 81 -4.01 -6.78 8.82
N PRO A 82 -4.32 -7.65 9.79
CA PRO A 82 -3.42 -7.92 10.90
C PRO A 82 -2.07 -8.42 10.38
N ARG A 83 -0.99 -7.93 10.99
CA ARG A 83 0.39 -8.23 10.56
C ARG A 83 1.21 -8.80 11.69
N GLU A 84 1.94 -9.84 11.40
CA GLU A 84 2.96 -10.34 12.29
C GLU A 84 4.25 -9.58 12.07
N LEU A 85 4.75 -8.96 13.15
CA LEU A 85 5.99 -8.20 13.12
C LEU A 85 7.15 -9.09 13.51
N SER A 86 8.22 -9.05 12.75
CA SER A 86 9.48 -9.74 13.08
C SER A 86 10.70 -8.92 12.67
N LEU A 87 11.81 -9.13 13.36
CA LEU A 87 13.08 -8.50 13.00
C LEU A 87 13.80 -9.34 11.94
N TYR A 88 14.44 -8.65 11.00
CA TYR A 88 15.37 -9.27 10.06
C TYR A 88 16.61 -8.40 9.88
N THR A 89 17.71 -9.03 9.48
CA THR A 89 18.94 -8.30 9.14
C THR A 89 18.94 -7.96 7.66
N GLY A 90 19.06 -6.68 7.32
CA GLY A 90 19.22 -6.20 5.95
C GLY A 90 20.58 -6.52 5.34
N GLU A 91 20.74 -6.26 4.04
CA GLU A 91 22.03 -6.45 3.33
C GLU A 91 23.12 -5.51 3.86
N ASP A 92 22.73 -4.37 4.38
CA ASP A 92 23.59 -3.39 5.07
C ASP A 92 23.93 -3.78 6.51
N LYS A 93 23.54 -4.98 6.95
CA LYS A 93 23.71 -5.55 8.29
C LYS A 93 22.95 -4.81 9.40
N GLN A 94 22.05 -3.90 9.06
CA GLN A 94 21.16 -3.27 10.02
C GLN A 94 19.92 -4.13 10.29
N LEU A 95 19.30 -3.93 11.45
CA LEU A 95 18.04 -4.56 11.81
C LEU A 95 16.85 -3.76 11.28
N TYR A 96 15.91 -4.48 10.74
CA TYR A 96 14.65 -3.96 10.20
C TYR A 96 13.46 -4.76 10.71
N LEU A 97 12.26 -4.16 10.70
CA LEU A 97 10.99 -4.87 10.90
C LEU A 97 10.43 -5.34 9.56
N SER A 98 9.97 -6.58 9.52
CA SER A 98 9.01 -7.03 8.52
C SER A 98 7.61 -7.02 9.14
N ALA A 99 6.60 -6.74 8.30
CA ALA A 99 5.19 -6.67 8.66
C ALA A 99 4.41 -7.56 7.69
N ALA A 100 4.53 -8.87 7.86
CA ALA A 100 3.85 -9.85 7.02
C ALA A 100 2.37 -9.98 7.40
N PRO A 101 1.45 -10.24 6.46
CA PRO A 101 0.11 -10.65 6.82
C PRO A 101 0.15 -11.86 7.76
N VAL A 102 -0.71 -11.87 8.78
CA VAL A 102 -0.78 -13.02 9.67
C VAL A 102 -1.20 -14.27 8.90
N LYS A 103 -0.67 -15.44 9.28
CA LYS A 103 -0.99 -16.72 8.59
C LYS A 103 -2.50 -17.02 8.57
N GLU A 104 -3.25 -16.51 9.52
CA GLU A 104 -4.68 -16.67 9.62
C GLU A 104 -5.45 -16.08 8.43
N THR A 105 -4.84 -15.15 7.65
CA THR A 105 -5.42 -14.65 6.40
C THR A 105 -5.60 -15.76 5.37
N GLU A 106 -4.81 -16.83 5.43
CA GLU A 106 -4.98 -18.01 4.55
C GLU A 106 -6.33 -18.70 4.73
N ASN A 107 -6.96 -18.56 5.91
CA ASN A 107 -8.30 -19.11 6.17
C ASN A 107 -9.41 -18.38 5.40
N LEU A 108 -9.12 -17.21 4.85
CA LEU A 108 -10.05 -16.45 4.01
C LEU A 108 -10.15 -17.02 2.59
N ARG A 109 -9.15 -17.80 2.17
CA ARG A 109 -9.06 -18.38 0.83
C ARG A 109 -10.12 -19.48 0.67
N LYS A 110 -11.07 -19.28 -0.24
CA LYS A 110 -12.13 -20.25 -0.56
C LYS A 110 -11.76 -21.10 -1.77
N ASP A 111 -11.28 -20.44 -2.82
CA ASP A 111 -10.87 -21.03 -4.08
C ASP A 111 -9.49 -20.56 -4.47
N SER A 112 -8.79 -21.35 -5.28
CA SER A 112 -7.49 -20.97 -5.81
C SER A 112 -7.33 -21.34 -7.27
N LYS A 113 -6.71 -20.46 -8.04
CA LYS A 113 -6.30 -20.68 -9.41
C LYS A 113 -4.79 -20.54 -9.51
N LYS A 114 -4.10 -21.57 -9.91
CA LYS A 114 -2.69 -21.53 -10.24
C LYS A 114 -2.55 -21.23 -11.73
N LEU A 115 -1.67 -20.30 -12.06
CA LEU A 115 -1.30 -20.00 -13.44
C LEU A 115 0.11 -20.52 -13.73
N ASP A 116 0.33 -20.92 -14.97
CA ASP A 116 1.66 -21.34 -15.43
C ASP A 116 2.64 -20.16 -15.41
N ASP A 117 3.91 -20.47 -15.26
CA ASP A 117 4.97 -19.48 -15.36
C ASP A 117 4.99 -18.84 -16.75
N PHE A 118 5.23 -17.54 -16.82
CA PHE A 118 5.26 -16.81 -18.09
C PHE A 118 6.25 -15.66 -18.08
N THR A 119 6.68 -15.30 -19.28
CA THR A 119 7.54 -14.14 -19.54
C THR A 119 6.75 -13.07 -20.28
N VAL A 120 6.99 -11.81 -19.94
CA VAL A 120 6.40 -10.64 -20.61
C VAL A 120 7.51 -9.79 -21.20
N ASN A 121 7.36 -9.48 -22.48
CA ASN A 121 8.11 -8.45 -23.19
C ASN A 121 7.07 -7.63 -23.98
N GLY A 122 6.75 -6.45 -23.50
CA GLY A 122 5.55 -5.73 -23.88
C GLY A 122 4.43 -5.98 -22.88
N GLU A 123 3.34 -6.61 -23.25
CA GLU A 123 2.20 -6.86 -22.35
C GLU A 123 1.62 -8.26 -22.44
N LYS A 124 0.95 -8.69 -21.35
CA LYS A 124 0.12 -9.90 -21.28
C LYS A 124 -1.09 -9.63 -20.40
N ARG A 125 -2.30 -9.98 -20.88
CA ARG A 125 -3.56 -9.73 -20.19
C ARG A 125 -4.22 -11.00 -19.73
N PHE A 126 -4.96 -10.87 -18.62
CA PHE A 126 -5.91 -11.83 -18.09
C PHE A 126 -7.22 -11.06 -17.92
N GLU A 127 -8.16 -11.24 -18.85
CA GLU A 127 -9.36 -10.38 -18.97
C GLU A 127 -10.39 -10.62 -17.88
N THR A 128 -10.46 -11.83 -17.34
CA THR A 128 -11.42 -12.17 -16.27
C THR A 128 -10.73 -13.05 -15.25
N LEU A 129 -10.59 -12.55 -14.02
CA LEU A 129 -10.03 -13.32 -12.93
C LEU A 129 -11.07 -14.28 -12.35
N PHE A 130 -12.29 -13.79 -12.17
CA PHE A 130 -13.41 -14.53 -11.61
C PHE A 130 -14.70 -14.24 -12.38
N GLU A 131 -15.54 -15.25 -12.60
CA GLU A 131 -16.85 -15.05 -13.21
C GLU A 131 -17.80 -14.28 -12.29
N ASN A 132 -17.73 -14.54 -10.98
CA ASN A 132 -18.48 -13.82 -9.95
C ASN A 132 -17.48 -13.16 -9.01
N ASN A 133 -17.11 -11.91 -9.31
CA ASN A 133 -16.17 -11.12 -8.52
C ASN A 133 -16.94 -10.18 -7.59
N ASP A 134 -16.77 -10.39 -6.29
CA ASP A 134 -17.30 -9.54 -5.21
C ASP A 134 -16.31 -8.43 -4.78
N GLY A 135 -15.18 -8.30 -5.49
CA GLY A 135 -14.17 -7.27 -5.27
C GLY A 135 -13.06 -7.66 -4.31
N ALA A 136 -13.15 -8.85 -3.69
CA ALA A 136 -12.15 -9.31 -2.74
C ALA A 136 -11.38 -10.52 -3.28
N PHE A 137 -10.05 -10.42 -3.36
CA PHE A 137 -9.17 -11.52 -3.78
C PHE A 137 -7.72 -11.28 -3.36
N GLU A 138 -6.92 -12.33 -3.45
CA GLU A 138 -5.49 -12.27 -3.16
C GLU A 138 -4.69 -12.75 -4.38
N LEU A 139 -3.54 -12.11 -4.62
CA LEU A 139 -2.55 -12.51 -5.61
C LEU A 139 -1.25 -12.87 -4.91
N GLU A 140 -0.66 -14.00 -5.28
CA GLU A 140 0.72 -14.37 -4.92
C GLU A 140 1.51 -14.68 -6.18
N LEU A 141 2.70 -14.09 -6.34
CA LEU A 141 3.60 -14.37 -7.46
C LEU A 141 5.05 -14.10 -7.09
N GLN A 142 5.94 -14.68 -7.88
CA GLN A 142 7.35 -14.27 -7.92
C GLN A 142 7.61 -13.51 -9.21
N LEU A 143 8.19 -12.32 -9.07
CA LEU A 143 8.48 -11.41 -10.17
C LEU A 143 9.98 -11.12 -10.23
N THR A 144 10.57 -11.27 -11.41
CA THR A 144 11.95 -10.87 -11.71
C THR A 144 11.93 -10.05 -12.99
N SER A 145 12.59 -8.90 -13.00
CA SER A 145 12.58 -8.02 -14.16
C SER A 145 14.00 -7.62 -14.56
N ALA A 146 14.22 -7.57 -15.89
CA ALA A 146 15.34 -6.88 -16.53
C ALA A 146 14.87 -5.59 -17.23
N GLY A 147 13.59 -5.24 -17.15
CA GLY A 147 13.01 -4.03 -17.74
C GLY A 147 13.35 -2.77 -16.97
N LYS A 148 13.17 -1.64 -17.62
CA LYS A 148 13.28 -0.31 -16.98
C LYS A 148 12.10 -0.05 -16.05
N GLU A 149 10.90 -0.39 -16.51
CA GLU A 149 9.67 -0.42 -15.73
C GLU A 149 8.96 -1.74 -16.03
N ALA A 150 8.55 -2.46 -14.98
CA ALA A 150 7.90 -3.75 -15.16
C ALA A 150 7.01 -4.09 -13.96
N GLY A 151 5.81 -4.59 -14.24
CA GLY A 151 4.86 -4.91 -13.19
C GLY A 151 3.50 -5.33 -13.74
N PHE A 152 2.46 -5.00 -13.02
CA PHE A 152 1.09 -5.31 -13.42
C PHE A 152 0.11 -4.22 -12.97
N GLU A 153 -1.03 -4.22 -13.62
CA GLU A 153 -2.18 -3.39 -13.31
C GLU A 153 -3.37 -4.27 -12.90
N LEU A 154 -4.03 -3.86 -11.84
CA LEU A 154 -5.39 -4.30 -11.49
C LEU A 154 -6.35 -3.40 -12.26
N LEU A 155 -7.27 -3.96 -13.05
CA LEU A 155 -8.17 -3.19 -13.90
C LEU A 155 -9.62 -3.65 -13.73
N ASN A 156 -10.54 -2.73 -14.02
CA ASN A 156 -11.95 -3.04 -14.19
C ASN A 156 -12.45 -2.70 -15.61
N SER A 157 -13.73 -2.93 -15.88
CA SER A 157 -14.35 -2.70 -17.19
C SER A 157 -14.43 -1.20 -17.57
N LEU A 158 -14.36 -0.32 -16.58
CA LEU A 158 -14.38 1.14 -16.78
C LEU A 158 -13.00 1.73 -17.10
N GLY A 159 -11.95 0.89 -17.10
CA GLY A 159 -10.58 1.33 -17.32
C GLY A 159 -9.91 1.93 -16.09
N GLU A 160 -10.56 1.87 -14.94
CA GLU A 160 -9.96 2.25 -13.67
C GLU A 160 -8.89 1.21 -13.28
N LYS A 161 -7.79 1.69 -12.70
CA LYS A 161 -6.64 0.82 -12.44
C LYS A 161 -5.79 1.22 -11.24
N VAL A 162 -5.18 0.22 -10.63
CA VAL A 162 -4.04 0.35 -9.72
C VAL A 162 -2.83 -0.29 -10.38
N ARG A 163 -1.72 0.44 -10.44
CA ARG A 163 -0.46 -0.05 -11.01
C ARG A 163 0.48 -0.47 -9.89
N ILE A 164 1.08 -1.65 -10.00
CA ILE A 164 2.12 -2.14 -9.09
C ILE A 164 3.32 -2.53 -9.94
N TYR A 165 4.45 -1.83 -9.78
CA TYR A 165 5.59 -2.03 -10.67
C TYR A 165 6.94 -1.74 -10.00
N LEU A 166 7.96 -2.32 -10.58
CA LEU A 166 9.38 -2.01 -10.31
C LEU A 166 9.83 -0.90 -11.26
N ASP A 167 10.41 0.15 -10.71
CA ASP A 167 11.07 1.24 -11.43
C ASP A 167 12.57 1.08 -11.23
N ALA A 168 13.24 0.55 -12.26
CA ALA A 168 14.66 0.24 -12.19
C ALA A 168 15.55 1.48 -12.20
N ALA A 169 15.08 2.60 -12.78
CA ALA A 169 15.84 3.84 -12.82
C ALA A 169 15.97 4.46 -11.42
N GLU A 170 14.92 4.36 -10.64
CA GLU A 170 14.84 4.91 -9.28
C GLU A 170 15.11 3.84 -8.18
N GLY A 171 15.25 2.57 -8.56
CA GLY A 171 15.48 1.47 -7.60
C GLY A 171 14.34 1.32 -6.59
N ARG A 172 13.09 1.29 -7.06
CA ARG A 172 11.92 1.28 -6.20
C ARG A 172 10.80 0.37 -6.71
N VAL A 173 9.97 -0.08 -5.79
CA VAL A 173 8.65 -0.64 -6.09
C VAL A 173 7.62 0.45 -5.86
N VAL A 174 6.67 0.57 -6.76
CA VAL A 174 5.62 1.60 -6.75
C VAL A 174 4.26 0.94 -6.73
N MET A 175 3.34 1.49 -5.93
CA MET A 175 1.91 1.25 -6.04
C MET A 175 1.23 2.58 -6.33
N ASP A 176 0.72 2.72 -7.56
CA ASP A 176 0.10 3.95 -8.07
C ASP A 176 -1.41 3.76 -8.18
N ARG A 177 -2.15 4.62 -7.50
CA ARG A 177 -3.62 4.64 -7.48
C ARG A 177 -4.23 5.89 -8.12
N ALA A 178 -3.45 6.64 -8.88
CA ALA A 178 -3.91 7.91 -9.46
C ALA A 178 -5.16 7.74 -10.37
N GLU A 179 -5.34 6.55 -10.93
CA GLU A 179 -6.46 6.20 -11.81
C GLU A 179 -7.35 5.08 -11.22
N SER A 180 -7.39 4.94 -9.89
CA SER A 180 -8.01 3.79 -9.20
C SER A 180 -9.54 3.85 -9.08
N GLY A 181 -10.19 4.85 -9.64
CA GLY A 181 -11.63 5.08 -9.53
C GLY A 181 -11.93 6.50 -9.06
N ILE A 182 -12.77 6.66 -8.04
CA ILE A 182 -13.10 7.97 -7.47
C ILE A 182 -11.89 8.51 -6.70
N VAL A 183 -11.16 9.40 -7.33
CA VAL A 183 -9.96 10.06 -6.75
C VAL A 183 -10.18 11.55 -6.53
N ASP A 184 -11.23 12.12 -7.13
CA ASP A 184 -11.58 13.53 -7.06
C ASP A 184 -12.76 13.71 -6.11
N PHE A 185 -12.47 13.86 -4.83
CA PHE A 185 -13.45 14.09 -3.80
C PHE A 185 -13.02 15.25 -2.89
N GLY A 186 -14.02 15.90 -2.29
CA GLY A 186 -13.74 17.05 -1.45
C GLY A 186 -14.97 17.49 -0.66
N LYS A 187 -14.84 18.63 -0.03
CA LYS A 187 -15.91 19.25 0.75
C LYS A 187 -15.86 20.76 0.70
N LYS A 188 -16.98 21.37 0.96
CA LYS A 188 -17.02 22.79 1.30
C LYS A 188 -16.57 23.01 2.75
N VAL A 189 -15.61 23.88 2.95
CA VAL A 189 -15.05 24.22 4.26
C VAL A 189 -15.05 25.70 4.46
N LYS A 190 -15.16 26.11 5.70
CA LYS A 190 -14.82 27.48 6.11
C LYS A 190 -13.31 27.61 6.18
N PRO A 191 -12.72 28.71 5.70
CA PRO A 191 -11.30 28.97 5.86
C PRO A 191 -10.90 28.96 7.35
N HIS A 192 -9.66 28.49 7.63
CA HIS A 192 -9.18 28.28 9.01
C HIS A 192 -8.95 29.58 9.80
N ASP A 193 -8.85 30.71 9.12
CA ASP A 193 -8.35 31.99 9.70
C ASP A 193 -9.49 32.89 10.17
N LEU A 194 -10.68 32.34 10.43
CA LEU A 194 -11.85 33.13 10.80
C LEU A 194 -12.11 33.09 12.31
N ASP A 195 -11.29 33.81 13.05
CA ASP A 195 -11.40 33.84 14.52
C ASP A 195 -12.37 34.89 15.06
N THR A 196 -13.02 35.69 14.21
CA THR A 196 -13.94 36.73 14.62
C THR A 196 -15.31 36.63 13.95
N GLU A 197 -16.38 37.06 14.63
CA GLU A 197 -17.73 37.12 14.06
C GLU A 197 -17.80 37.96 12.79
N GLU A 198 -17.03 39.04 12.68
CA GLU A 198 -16.93 39.87 11.48
C GLU A 198 -16.30 39.14 10.30
N SER A 199 -15.31 38.30 10.53
CA SER A 199 -14.71 37.50 9.49
C SER A 199 -15.64 36.37 9.03
N TYR A 200 -16.45 35.81 9.93
CA TYR A 200 -17.51 34.84 9.60
C TYR A 200 -18.57 35.44 8.65
N ALA A 201 -18.95 36.68 8.85
CA ALA A 201 -19.96 37.34 8.01
C ALA A 201 -19.49 37.61 6.56
N ARG A 202 -18.17 37.60 6.33
CA ARG A 202 -17.55 37.84 5.00
C ARG A 202 -16.99 36.60 4.36
N TYR A 203 -17.01 35.47 5.04
CA TYR A 203 -16.39 34.28 4.50
C TYR A 203 -17.14 33.74 3.27
N LYS A 204 -16.35 33.24 2.31
CA LYS A 204 -16.87 32.43 1.21
C LYS A 204 -16.49 30.99 1.45
N GLU A 205 -17.45 30.10 1.28
CA GLU A 205 -17.14 28.67 1.30
C GLU A 205 -16.06 28.33 0.26
N VAL A 206 -15.06 27.60 0.69
CA VAL A 206 -13.99 27.11 -0.18
C VAL A 206 -14.19 25.60 -0.38
N THR A 207 -14.09 25.14 -1.61
CA THR A 207 -14.05 23.72 -1.89
C THR A 207 -12.62 23.23 -1.71
N VAL A 208 -12.41 22.34 -0.74
CA VAL A 208 -11.17 21.58 -0.59
C VAL A 208 -11.31 20.30 -1.41
N ASN A 209 -10.47 20.17 -2.41
CA ASN A 209 -10.38 18.97 -3.22
C ASN A 209 -9.14 18.16 -2.77
N TYR A 210 -9.37 16.91 -2.38
CA TYR A 210 -8.32 16.02 -1.88
C TYR A 210 -7.62 15.22 -2.99
N LYS A 211 -7.93 15.47 -4.26
CA LYS A 211 -7.32 14.76 -5.40
C LYS A 211 -5.80 14.71 -5.32
N ASN A 212 -5.16 15.83 -5.09
CA ASN A 212 -3.70 15.91 -5.03
C ASN A 212 -3.10 15.17 -3.82
N ASP A 213 -3.88 14.98 -2.77
CA ASP A 213 -3.47 14.23 -1.58
C ASP A 213 -3.73 12.72 -1.71
N PHE A 214 -4.67 12.34 -2.56
CA PHE A 214 -5.13 10.96 -2.72
C PHE A 214 -4.61 10.30 -4.00
N ALA A 215 -4.76 10.95 -5.16
CA ALA A 215 -4.41 10.43 -6.49
C ALA A 215 -2.90 10.46 -6.72
N LEU A 216 -2.17 9.59 -6.04
CA LEU A 216 -0.71 9.56 -6.12
C LEU A 216 -0.15 8.15 -5.95
N GLY A 217 1.06 7.93 -6.47
CA GLY A 217 1.84 6.73 -6.22
C GLY A 217 2.55 6.75 -4.86
N THR A 218 2.56 5.63 -4.19
CA THR A 218 3.40 5.34 -3.02
C THR A 218 4.54 4.42 -3.44
N TRP A 219 5.70 4.52 -2.79
CA TRP A 219 6.86 3.75 -3.22
C TRP A 219 7.78 3.40 -2.05
N ALA A 220 8.56 2.34 -2.24
CA ALA A 220 9.61 1.91 -1.32
C ALA A 220 10.88 1.57 -2.10
N PRO A 221 12.08 1.81 -1.52
CA PRO A 221 13.33 1.40 -2.14
C PRO A 221 13.43 -0.13 -2.19
N ILE A 222 13.90 -0.66 -3.31
CA ILE A 222 14.09 -2.09 -3.53
C ILE A 222 15.21 -2.34 -4.53
N ASN A 223 15.87 -3.48 -4.45
CA ASN A 223 16.81 -3.90 -5.49
C ASN A 223 16.07 -4.56 -6.65
N THR A 224 15.72 -3.78 -7.66
CA THR A 224 14.93 -4.22 -8.82
C THR A 224 15.61 -5.28 -9.69
N ALA A 225 16.92 -5.50 -9.54
CA ALA A 225 17.65 -6.55 -10.24
C ALA A 225 17.46 -7.96 -9.62
N LYS A 226 16.84 -8.04 -8.45
CA LYS A 226 16.52 -9.31 -7.79
C LYS A 226 15.11 -9.78 -8.10
N GLY A 227 14.87 -11.07 -7.89
CA GLY A 227 13.52 -11.63 -7.88
C GLY A 227 12.85 -11.36 -6.54
N HIS A 228 11.57 -11.00 -6.59
CA HIS A 228 10.77 -10.67 -5.42
C HIS A 228 9.53 -11.52 -5.31
N LYS A 229 9.21 -11.97 -4.08
CA LYS A 229 7.90 -12.53 -3.77
C LYS A 229 6.92 -11.36 -3.54
N VAL A 230 5.87 -11.32 -4.32
CA VAL A 230 4.82 -10.29 -4.27
C VAL A 230 3.53 -10.94 -3.82
N GLN A 231 2.87 -10.33 -2.83
CA GLN A 231 1.55 -10.72 -2.35
C GLN A 231 0.68 -9.45 -2.29
N VAL A 232 -0.50 -9.53 -2.87
CA VAL A 232 -1.43 -8.41 -2.95
C VAL A 232 -2.79 -8.86 -2.47
N PHE A 233 -3.35 -8.15 -1.51
CA PHE A 233 -4.74 -8.29 -1.11
C PHE A 233 -5.52 -7.13 -1.71
N VAL A 234 -6.59 -7.47 -2.39
CA VAL A 234 -7.55 -6.53 -2.98
C VAL A 234 -8.87 -6.69 -2.27
N ASP A 235 -9.46 -5.60 -1.86
CA ASP A 235 -10.80 -5.52 -1.32
C ASP A 235 -11.53 -4.35 -2.00
N ASN A 236 -12.84 -4.25 -1.81
CA ASN A 236 -13.69 -3.21 -2.43
C ASN A 236 -13.20 -1.78 -2.24
N GLY A 237 -12.49 -1.51 -1.15
CA GLY A 237 -12.02 -0.17 -0.80
C GLY A 237 -10.52 -0.08 -0.56
N SER A 238 -9.73 -1.12 -0.85
CA SER A 238 -8.31 -1.12 -0.53
C SER A 238 -7.47 -2.06 -1.37
N VAL A 239 -6.18 -1.73 -1.47
CA VAL A 239 -5.13 -2.61 -1.98
C VAL A 239 -3.98 -2.61 -0.99
N GLU A 240 -3.61 -3.79 -0.50
CA GLU A 240 -2.46 -3.99 0.37
C GLU A 240 -1.41 -4.83 -0.34
N LEU A 241 -0.21 -4.28 -0.49
CA LEU A 241 0.94 -4.91 -1.12
C LEU A 241 1.96 -5.34 -0.06
N PHE A 242 2.42 -6.57 -0.17
CA PHE A 242 3.52 -7.11 0.63
C PHE A 242 4.58 -7.70 -0.27
N VAL A 243 5.83 -7.27 -0.08
CA VAL A 243 6.97 -7.79 -0.82
C VAL A 243 7.93 -8.48 0.13
N ASP A 244 8.44 -9.63 -0.31
CA ASP A 244 9.44 -10.45 0.42
C ASP A 244 9.06 -10.74 1.87
N GLY A 245 7.80 -11.21 2.06
CA GLY A 245 7.28 -11.56 3.38
C GLY A 245 7.11 -10.34 4.31
N GLY A 246 6.67 -9.20 3.75
CA GLY A 246 6.39 -7.99 4.51
C GLY A 246 7.62 -7.16 4.86
N ARG A 247 8.78 -7.40 4.22
CA ARG A 247 9.93 -6.47 4.30
C ARG A 247 9.60 -5.11 3.72
N ILE A 248 8.71 -5.10 2.72
CA ILE A 248 8.01 -3.92 2.25
C ILE A 248 6.52 -4.20 2.39
N ALA A 249 5.78 -3.28 2.99
CA ALA A 249 4.33 -3.28 3.04
C ALA A 249 3.81 -1.92 2.59
N MET A 250 2.72 -1.91 1.83
CA MET A 250 2.03 -0.69 1.39
C MET A 250 0.52 -0.89 1.53
N THR A 251 -0.12 -0.01 2.27
CA THR A 251 -1.58 0.02 2.43
C THR A 251 -2.12 1.27 1.75
N ASN A 252 -3.01 1.09 0.78
CA ASN A 252 -3.66 2.19 0.09
C ASN A 252 -5.17 1.95 -0.04
N LEU A 253 -5.97 2.94 0.34
CA LEU A 253 -7.38 3.00 -0.02
C LEU A 253 -7.54 3.21 -1.52
N VAL A 254 -8.57 2.62 -2.08
CA VAL A 254 -9.02 2.81 -3.46
C VAL A 254 -10.54 2.88 -3.48
N PHE A 255 -11.12 3.53 -4.48
CA PHE A 255 -12.58 3.68 -4.58
C PHE A 255 -13.02 3.42 -6.02
N PRO A 256 -12.87 2.19 -6.54
CA PRO A 256 -13.31 1.85 -7.88
C PRO A 256 -14.84 1.90 -7.96
N ASN A 257 -15.36 2.29 -9.12
CA ASN A 257 -16.80 2.25 -9.40
C ASN A 257 -17.31 0.84 -9.70
N GLU A 258 -16.40 -0.05 -10.12
CA GLU A 258 -16.64 -1.49 -10.29
C GLU A 258 -15.44 -2.27 -9.76
N PRO A 259 -15.63 -3.51 -9.29
CA PRO A 259 -14.53 -4.35 -8.82
C PRO A 259 -13.44 -4.56 -9.89
N TYR A 260 -12.19 -4.53 -9.48
CA TYR A 260 -11.10 -4.95 -10.37
C TYR A 260 -11.22 -6.44 -10.65
N ASN A 261 -11.28 -6.82 -11.93
CA ASN A 261 -11.46 -8.22 -12.34
C ASN A 261 -10.56 -8.63 -13.51
N SER A 262 -9.61 -7.81 -13.87
CA SER A 262 -8.61 -8.13 -14.88
C SER A 262 -7.21 -7.71 -14.46
N LEU A 263 -6.21 -8.33 -15.06
CA LEU A 263 -4.79 -8.03 -14.85
C LEU A 263 -4.13 -7.77 -16.19
N ARG A 264 -3.31 -6.74 -16.25
CA ARG A 264 -2.38 -6.50 -17.33
C ARG A 264 -0.96 -6.50 -16.78
N PHE A 265 -0.17 -7.50 -17.14
CA PHE A 265 1.27 -7.50 -16.91
C PHE A 265 1.96 -6.77 -18.04
N TYR A 266 2.99 -6.00 -17.73
CA TYR A 266 3.77 -5.27 -18.72
C TYR A 266 5.25 -5.18 -18.33
N SER A 267 6.10 -5.02 -19.35
CA SER A 267 7.53 -4.79 -19.16
C SER A 267 8.07 -3.93 -20.28
N GLU A 268 8.71 -2.83 -19.90
CA GLU A 268 9.33 -1.87 -20.82
C GLU A 268 10.86 -1.96 -20.73
N GLY A 269 11.51 -2.06 -21.88
CA GLY A 269 12.97 -2.04 -21.98
C GLY A 269 13.68 -3.31 -21.49
N GLY A 270 12.96 -4.42 -21.38
CA GLY A 270 13.50 -5.73 -21.01
C GLY A 270 12.40 -6.72 -20.66
N GLU A 271 12.77 -7.95 -20.35
CA GLU A 271 11.83 -9.02 -20.00
C GLU A 271 11.49 -9.00 -18.53
N MET A 272 10.24 -9.35 -18.21
CA MET A 272 9.78 -9.67 -16.88
C MET A 272 9.34 -11.14 -16.82
N LYS A 273 9.83 -11.87 -15.84
CA LYS A 273 9.46 -13.28 -15.59
C LYS A 273 8.56 -13.35 -14.39
N ASN A 274 7.44 -14.06 -14.54
CA ASN A 274 6.51 -14.35 -13.48
C ASN A 274 6.47 -15.86 -13.25
N SER A 275 6.53 -16.25 -12.00
CA SER A 275 6.43 -17.64 -11.59
C SER A 275 5.63 -17.79 -10.29
N LYS A 276 5.19 -19.02 -10.02
CA LYS A 276 4.40 -19.37 -8.83
C LYS A 276 3.16 -18.48 -8.67
N PHE A 277 2.57 -18.06 -9.78
CA PHE A 277 1.42 -17.17 -9.74
C PHE A 277 0.17 -17.94 -9.31
N ARG A 278 -0.45 -17.44 -8.25
CA ARG A 278 -1.71 -17.93 -7.69
C ARG A 278 -2.66 -16.79 -7.44
N ILE A 279 -3.92 -17.06 -7.66
CA ILE A 279 -5.04 -16.17 -7.36
C ILE A 279 -5.94 -16.92 -6.40
N TYR A 280 -6.32 -16.27 -5.31
CA TYR A 280 -7.24 -16.81 -4.31
C TYR A 280 -8.47 -15.91 -4.21
N LYS A 281 -9.63 -16.57 -4.06
CA LYS A 281 -10.90 -15.92 -3.76
C LYS A 281 -11.35 -16.23 -2.34
#